data_24c3c5bbe8171a715a6ba47da8e7aea7
#
_entry.id   24c3c5bbe8171a715a6ba47da8e7aea7
#
_cell.length_a   1.000
_cell.length_b   1.000
_cell.length_c   1.000
_cell.angle_alpha   90.00
_cell.angle_beta   90.00
_cell.angle_gamma   90.00
#
_symmetry.space_group_name_H-M   'P 1'
#
loop_
_entity.id
_entity.type
_entity.pdbx_description
1 polymer ?
#
loop_
_entity_poly.entity_id
_entity_poly.type
_entity_poly.pdbx_seq_one_letter_code
_entity_poly.pdbx_strand_id
1 'polypeptide(L)'
;MMKSRVVAAIALLFFVIPCSAAQRFVELGWIDSTSPVNEQITNPALVEQIYHSNNDQLLWSDLATANHFEAQLEVIHRASFSPLFSRQLFALKSYRQQDRWHEYDVLATDTLLQYLSYAEQAPKIGIAWFFEGQLDQPLAPPSEEAQLALHMAIGNQSLARLMDEYTPQDPAYQQLLQAYQSLSSIEFNEVALYEQMERLKRPGDPLSHREALVQRLALVNLDTTSILNDVAYYDTSLEKLIKQFQNMHGLQPDGVIGPQTMKWLNTSVTERLALLALNAERIRLWPTQQDSMIVVNVPGFDMKYWDAGREVFEAKVVVGKTTRPTPVMNTKLDSLIINPTWNVPHKIMVEDILPMVKRDSEYLANHRMEIIRGWSDPEVIDPALIDWETVEPETFPYRLRQQAGVQNALGTYKFNTPNSRAIYLHDTPSKHLFNNASRAFSSGCIRVENAEKFAQTLLANQGITLDDFPVSTQAIALKKRIPVHIIYQTVWYEEGVLHYRDDIYHYDALALGNGDASPNLTKI
;
A
#
# COMPACT_ATOMS: atom_id res chain seq x y z
N MET A 1 75.13 16.62 -20.90
CA MET A 1 74.46 15.99 -22.05
C MET A 1 73.25 15.22 -21.53
N MET A 2 72.10 15.85 -21.53
CA MET A 2 70.81 15.29 -21.05
C MET A 2 69.99 14.95 -22.28
N LYS A 3 69.73 13.66 -22.51
CA LYS A 3 68.81 13.20 -23.59
C LYS A 3 67.37 13.22 -23.11
N SER A 4 66.63 14.19 -23.63
CA SER A 4 65.16 14.27 -23.49
C SER A 4 64.48 13.12 -24.26
N ARG A 5 63.69 12.26 -23.58
CA ARG A 5 62.82 11.30 -24.23
C ARG A 5 61.44 11.93 -24.29
N VAL A 6 60.99 12.25 -25.49
CA VAL A 6 59.59 12.60 -25.78
C VAL A 6 58.78 11.30 -25.79
N VAL A 7 57.86 11.16 -24.86
CA VAL A 7 56.83 10.11 -24.87
C VAL A 7 55.63 10.67 -25.59
N ALA A 8 55.36 10.18 -26.79
CA ALA A 8 54.13 10.48 -27.52
C ALA A 8 53.00 9.66 -26.93
N ALA A 9 52.06 10.33 -26.23
CA ALA A 9 50.81 9.74 -25.79
C ALA A 9 49.85 9.68 -26.98
N ILE A 10 49.62 8.48 -27.53
CA ILE A 10 48.53 8.23 -28.48
C ILE A 10 47.23 8.20 -27.69
N ALA A 11 46.47 9.29 -27.75
CA ALA A 11 45.09 9.32 -27.27
C ALA A 11 44.21 8.52 -28.24
N LEU A 12 43.88 7.28 -27.88
CA LEU A 12 42.79 6.54 -28.51
C LEU A 12 41.47 7.24 -28.15
N LEU A 13 41.00 8.09 -29.06
CA LEU A 13 39.64 8.55 -29.08
C LEU A 13 38.73 7.32 -29.38
N PHE A 14 38.19 6.70 -28.34
CA PHE A 14 37.03 5.86 -28.48
C PHE A 14 35.85 6.77 -28.88
N PHE A 15 35.60 6.83 -30.19
CA PHE A 15 34.28 7.23 -30.68
C PHE A 15 33.30 6.18 -30.17
N VAL A 16 32.65 6.46 -29.06
CA VAL A 16 31.37 5.82 -28.72
C VAL A 16 30.40 6.33 -29.78
N ILE A 17 30.25 5.58 -30.86
CA ILE A 17 29.12 5.74 -31.76
C ILE A 17 27.90 5.43 -30.86
N PRO A 18 26.99 6.39 -30.64
CA PRO A 18 25.75 6.03 -30.01
C PRO A 18 25.08 5.00 -30.94
N CYS A 19 25.06 3.74 -30.52
CA CYS A 19 24.30 2.72 -31.22
C CYS A 19 22.84 3.25 -31.20
N SER A 20 22.34 3.69 -32.37
CA SER A 20 21.01 4.17 -32.45
C SER A 20 20.10 3.01 -32.05
N ALA A 21 19.33 3.20 -31.00
CA ALA A 21 18.36 2.22 -30.57
C ALA A 21 17.50 1.86 -31.81
N ALA A 22 17.33 0.56 -32.06
CA ALA A 22 16.52 0.02 -33.16
C ALA A 22 17.04 0.28 -34.59
N GLN A 23 18.35 0.29 -34.82
CA GLN A 23 18.94 0.43 -36.17
C GLN A 23 18.38 -0.60 -37.16
N ARG A 24 18.09 -1.84 -36.71
CA ARG A 24 17.47 -2.88 -37.54
C ARG A 24 16.13 -2.45 -38.11
N PHE A 25 15.26 -1.80 -37.32
CA PHE A 25 13.92 -1.41 -37.75
C PHE A 25 13.97 -0.26 -38.78
N VAL A 26 15.02 0.58 -38.68
CA VAL A 26 15.30 1.60 -39.69
C VAL A 26 15.74 0.94 -41.00
N GLU A 27 16.64 -0.06 -40.92
CA GLU A 27 17.11 -0.82 -42.09
C GLU A 27 15.98 -1.61 -42.78
N LEU A 28 15.03 -2.13 -42.02
CA LEU A 28 13.84 -2.80 -42.52
C LEU A 28 12.81 -1.82 -43.11
N GLY A 29 13.01 -0.51 -42.95
CA GLY A 29 12.04 0.51 -43.33
C GLY A 29 10.75 0.54 -42.53
N TRP A 30 10.77 -0.04 -41.32
CA TRP A 30 9.64 -0.07 -40.39
C TRP A 30 9.48 1.27 -39.67
N ILE A 31 10.59 1.89 -39.33
CA ILE A 31 10.65 3.10 -38.52
C ILE A 31 11.59 4.09 -39.22
N ASP A 32 11.20 5.37 -39.27
CA ASP A 32 12.10 6.44 -39.69
C ASP A 32 13.19 6.66 -38.60
N SER A 33 14.42 6.96 -39.03
CA SER A 33 15.53 7.28 -38.11
C SER A 33 15.24 8.46 -37.19
N THR A 34 14.30 9.33 -37.57
CA THR A 34 13.82 10.49 -36.79
C THR A 34 12.56 10.19 -35.99
N SER A 35 12.03 8.95 -36.03
CA SER A 35 10.81 8.60 -35.31
C SER A 35 11.00 8.70 -33.79
N PRO A 36 10.05 9.33 -33.08
CA PRO A 36 10.11 9.43 -31.61
C PRO A 36 10.20 8.08 -30.90
N VAL A 37 9.76 6.99 -31.51
CA VAL A 37 9.82 5.64 -30.92
C VAL A 37 11.26 5.24 -30.59
N ASN A 38 12.27 5.71 -31.35
CA ASN A 38 13.67 5.42 -31.10
C ASN A 38 14.16 5.89 -29.71
N GLU A 39 13.56 6.97 -29.17
CA GLU A 39 13.86 7.50 -27.84
C GLU A 39 12.98 6.86 -26.75
N GLN A 40 11.91 6.19 -27.14
CA GLN A 40 10.93 5.58 -26.24
C GLN A 40 11.26 4.13 -25.88
N ILE A 41 12.02 3.44 -26.75
CA ILE A 41 12.45 2.04 -26.53
C ILE A 41 13.55 2.02 -25.45
N THR A 42 13.35 1.20 -24.45
CA THR A 42 14.28 1.07 -23.29
C THR A 42 15.16 -0.17 -23.39
N ASN A 43 14.74 -1.21 -24.11
CA ASN A 43 15.46 -2.47 -24.27
C ASN A 43 15.72 -2.79 -25.76
N PRO A 44 16.39 -1.90 -26.53
CA PRO A 44 16.48 -2.04 -27.99
C PRO A 44 17.09 -3.36 -28.43
N ALA A 45 18.14 -3.83 -27.77
CA ALA A 45 18.82 -5.08 -28.12
C ALA A 45 17.92 -6.32 -27.93
N LEU A 46 17.12 -6.35 -26.87
CA LEU A 46 16.17 -7.45 -26.65
C LEU A 46 15.03 -7.41 -27.67
N VAL A 47 14.51 -6.22 -27.95
CA VAL A 47 13.44 -6.04 -28.95
C VAL A 47 13.94 -6.49 -30.33
N GLU A 48 15.13 -6.08 -30.76
CA GLU A 48 15.74 -6.55 -32.02
C GLU A 48 15.93 -8.06 -32.06
N GLN A 49 16.41 -8.66 -30.97
CA GLN A 49 16.57 -10.11 -30.87
C GLN A 49 15.24 -10.85 -30.99
N ILE A 50 14.16 -10.34 -30.37
CA ILE A 50 12.82 -10.91 -30.46
C ILE A 50 12.34 -10.93 -31.91
N TYR A 51 12.38 -9.81 -32.61
CA TYR A 51 11.94 -9.75 -34.00
C TYR A 51 12.83 -10.59 -34.93
N HIS A 52 14.14 -10.57 -34.74
CA HIS A 52 15.05 -11.42 -35.52
C HIS A 52 14.69 -12.90 -35.38
N SER A 53 14.42 -13.37 -34.16
CA SER A 53 14.04 -14.77 -33.90
C SER A 53 12.64 -15.11 -34.43
N ASN A 54 11.77 -14.12 -34.67
CA ASN A 54 10.43 -14.27 -35.22
C ASN A 54 10.37 -13.94 -36.73
N ASN A 55 11.49 -14.00 -37.46
CA ASN A 55 11.59 -13.70 -38.89
C ASN A 55 11.02 -12.31 -39.25
N ASP A 56 11.21 -11.32 -38.42
CA ASP A 56 10.75 -9.94 -38.58
C ASP A 56 9.24 -9.81 -38.84
N GLN A 57 8.43 -10.67 -38.22
CA GLN A 57 6.96 -10.58 -38.30
C GLN A 57 6.40 -9.72 -37.17
N LEU A 58 5.37 -8.95 -37.47
CA LEU A 58 4.64 -8.17 -36.46
C LEU A 58 4.01 -9.08 -35.41
N LEU A 59 4.08 -8.67 -34.15
CA LEU A 59 3.59 -9.43 -33.00
C LEU A 59 2.19 -8.98 -32.55
N TRP A 60 1.81 -7.75 -32.86
CA TRP A 60 0.60 -7.11 -32.36
C TRP A 60 -0.46 -6.89 -33.45
N SER A 61 -0.44 -7.67 -34.51
CA SER A 61 -1.43 -7.62 -35.59
C SER A 61 -2.82 -8.08 -35.16
N ASP A 62 -2.94 -8.88 -34.10
CA ASP A 62 -4.21 -9.22 -33.48
C ASP A 62 -4.70 -8.09 -32.58
N LEU A 63 -5.76 -7.40 -33.01
CA LEU A 63 -6.35 -6.29 -32.27
C LEU A 63 -6.89 -6.71 -30.88
N ALA A 64 -7.31 -7.97 -30.70
CA ALA A 64 -7.79 -8.44 -29.41
C ALA A 64 -6.65 -8.48 -28.40
N THR A 65 -5.48 -9.00 -28.79
CA THR A 65 -4.26 -9.01 -27.97
C THR A 65 -3.75 -7.60 -27.69
N ALA A 66 -3.76 -6.70 -28.69
CA ALA A 66 -3.38 -5.30 -28.50
C ALA A 66 -4.31 -4.59 -27.51
N ASN A 67 -5.62 -4.74 -27.66
CA ASN A 67 -6.61 -4.16 -26.73
C ASN A 67 -6.49 -4.73 -25.32
N HIS A 68 -6.21 -6.02 -25.18
CA HIS A 68 -6.00 -6.67 -23.90
C HIS A 68 -4.80 -6.04 -23.17
N PHE A 69 -3.68 -5.84 -23.88
CA PHE A 69 -2.51 -5.19 -23.29
C PHE A 69 -2.76 -3.73 -22.90
N GLU A 70 -3.38 -2.95 -23.79
CA GLU A 70 -3.73 -1.56 -23.47
C GLU A 70 -4.68 -1.47 -22.28
N ALA A 71 -5.60 -2.43 -22.09
CA ALA A 71 -6.47 -2.49 -20.92
C ALA A 71 -5.69 -2.73 -19.62
N GLN A 72 -4.66 -3.60 -19.64
CA GLN A 72 -3.76 -3.78 -18.50
C GLN A 72 -2.99 -2.49 -18.16
N LEU A 73 -2.46 -1.82 -19.20
CA LEU A 73 -1.76 -0.54 -19.02
C LEU A 73 -2.70 0.59 -18.55
N GLU A 74 -3.99 0.56 -18.95
CA GLU A 74 -4.99 1.53 -18.50
C GLU A 74 -5.23 1.42 -17.00
N VAL A 75 -5.29 0.22 -16.43
CA VAL A 75 -5.39 0.02 -14.97
C VAL A 75 -4.17 0.62 -14.27
N ILE A 76 -2.96 0.35 -14.75
CA ILE A 76 -1.72 0.91 -14.18
C ILE A 76 -1.71 2.44 -14.31
N HIS A 77 -2.14 2.98 -15.45
CA HIS A 77 -2.27 4.42 -15.66
C HIS A 77 -3.26 5.05 -14.67
N ARG A 78 -4.44 4.47 -14.50
CA ARG A 78 -5.46 4.94 -13.55
C ARG A 78 -5.00 4.90 -12.10
N ALA A 79 -4.17 3.91 -11.75
CA ALA A 79 -3.53 3.83 -10.44
C ALA A 79 -2.52 4.95 -10.18
N SER A 80 -2.08 5.66 -11.22
CA SER A 80 -1.26 6.90 -11.23
C SER A 80 0.12 6.81 -10.55
N PHE A 81 0.53 5.66 -10.07
CA PHE A 81 1.86 5.48 -9.44
C PHE A 81 3.00 5.35 -10.45
N SER A 82 2.70 5.17 -11.74
CA SER A 82 3.70 4.95 -12.79
C SER A 82 3.59 5.91 -13.97
N PRO A 83 4.31 7.05 -13.94
CA PRO A 83 4.47 7.91 -15.10
C PRO A 83 5.08 7.18 -16.31
N LEU A 84 5.95 6.17 -16.08
CA LEU A 84 6.53 5.35 -17.14
C LEU A 84 5.43 4.70 -18.00
N PHE A 85 4.58 3.87 -17.41
CA PHE A 85 3.52 3.17 -18.13
C PHE A 85 2.45 4.11 -18.69
N SER A 86 2.21 5.26 -18.04
CA SER A 86 1.33 6.29 -18.60
C SER A 86 1.85 6.86 -19.92
N ARG A 87 3.14 7.19 -19.99
CA ARG A 87 3.78 7.67 -21.22
C ARG A 87 3.70 6.62 -22.33
N GLN A 88 4.01 5.36 -22.01
CA GLN A 88 3.95 4.26 -22.98
C GLN A 88 2.52 4.05 -23.51
N LEU A 89 1.53 4.00 -22.65
CA LEU A 89 0.13 3.85 -23.06
C LEU A 89 -0.33 4.97 -24.00
N PHE A 90 -0.02 6.22 -23.69
CA PHE A 90 -0.39 7.34 -24.55
C PHE A 90 0.31 7.31 -25.89
N ALA A 91 1.58 6.91 -25.93
CA ALA A 91 2.32 6.75 -27.17
C ALA A 91 1.73 5.62 -28.04
N LEU A 92 1.41 4.47 -27.45
CA LEU A 92 0.75 3.34 -28.14
C LEU A 92 -0.58 3.76 -28.73
N LYS A 93 -1.46 4.40 -27.96
CA LYS A 93 -2.74 4.92 -28.44
C LYS A 93 -2.58 5.93 -29.58
N SER A 94 -1.57 6.80 -29.48
CA SER A 94 -1.25 7.78 -30.52
C SER A 94 -0.79 7.11 -31.83
N TYR A 95 0.14 6.14 -31.76
CA TYR A 95 0.58 5.42 -32.96
C TYR A 95 -0.57 4.68 -33.63
N ARG A 96 -1.43 4.01 -32.86
CA ARG A 96 -2.61 3.32 -33.38
C ARG A 96 -3.60 4.29 -34.06
N GLN A 97 -3.85 5.44 -33.47
CA GLN A 97 -4.75 6.46 -34.06
C GLN A 97 -4.22 7.06 -35.37
N GLN A 98 -2.89 7.01 -35.56
CA GLN A 98 -2.20 7.51 -36.75
C GLN A 98 -1.89 6.40 -37.80
N ASP A 99 -2.40 5.19 -37.59
CA ASP A 99 -2.12 4.00 -38.42
C ASP A 99 -0.62 3.66 -38.51
N ARG A 100 0.18 4.05 -37.52
CA ARG A 100 1.62 3.79 -37.43
C ARG A 100 1.88 2.44 -36.71
N TRP A 101 1.48 1.37 -37.39
CA TRP A 101 1.48 0.02 -36.78
C TRP A 101 2.86 -0.55 -36.51
N HIS A 102 3.90 -0.18 -37.27
CA HIS A 102 5.25 -0.64 -37.00
C HIS A 102 5.81 -0.03 -35.72
N GLU A 103 5.63 1.28 -35.52
CA GLU A 103 6.03 1.95 -34.28
C GLU A 103 5.23 1.43 -33.08
N TYR A 104 3.93 1.18 -33.29
CA TYR A 104 3.10 0.54 -32.27
C TYR A 104 3.67 -0.81 -31.87
N ASP A 105 3.94 -1.68 -32.82
CA ASP A 105 4.39 -3.07 -32.62
C ASP A 105 5.71 -3.12 -31.83
N VAL A 106 6.69 -2.31 -32.25
CA VAL A 106 8.01 -2.22 -31.60
C VAL A 106 7.88 -1.65 -30.17
N LEU A 107 7.09 -0.57 -29.99
CA LEU A 107 6.90 0.03 -28.66
C LEU A 107 6.10 -0.89 -27.73
N ALA A 108 5.08 -1.57 -28.22
CA ALA A 108 4.30 -2.51 -27.44
C ALA A 108 5.15 -3.69 -26.96
N THR A 109 6.07 -4.17 -27.77
CA THR A 109 7.02 -5.24 -27.40
C THR A 109 7.98 -4.78 -26.30
N ASP A 110 8.56 -3.57 -26.42
CA ASP A 110 9.39 -3.00 -25.35
C ASP A 110 8.60 -2.75 -24.07
N THR A 111 7.39 -2.22 -24.20
CA THR A 111 6.49 -1.99 -23.06
C THR A 111 6.09 -3.30 -22.37
N LEU A 112 5.90 -4.39 -23.12
CA LEU A 112 5.65 -5.72 -22.55
C LEU A 112 6.86 -6.23 -21.76
N LEU A 113 8.10 -6.03 -22.25
CA LEU A 113 9.31 -6.34 -21.47
C LEU A 113 9.34 -5.56 -20.15
N GLN A 114 8.98 -4.27 -20.17
CA GLN A 114 8.88 -3.46 -18.95
C GLN A 114 7.77 -3.97 -18.03
N TYR A 115 6.62 -4.40 -18.56
CA TYR A 115 5.50 -4.95 -17.79
C TYR A 115 5.88 -6.27 -17.10
N LEU A 116 6.56 -7.18 -17.80
CA LEU A 116 7.05 -8.43 -17.21
C LEU A 116 8.03 -8.15 -16.07
N SER A 117 8.99 -7.24 -16.28
CA SER A 117 9.91 -6.80 -15.25
C SER A 117 9.20 -6.15 -14.06
N TYR A 118 8.21 -5.30 -14.31
CA TYR A 118 7.36 -4.71 -13.27
C TYR A 118 6.69 -5.79 -12.41
N ALA A 119 6.05 -6.77 -13.04
CA ALA A 119 5.36 -7.84 -12.34
C ALA A 119 6.31 -8.67 -11.45
N GLU A 120 7.54 -8.95 -11.92
CA GLU A 120 8.56 -9.69 -11.15
C GLU A 120 9.14 -8.89 -9.99
N GLN A 121 9.24 -7.57 -10.13
CA GLN A 121 9.91 -6.70 -9.16
C GLN A 121 8.95 -6.10 -8.13
N ALA A 122 7.66 -5.92 -8.46
CA ALA A 122 6.68 -5.34 -7.55
C ALA A 122 6.67 -5.99 -6.15
N PRO A 123 6.70 -7.33 -6.00
CA PRO A 123 6.74 -7.96 -4.68
C PRO A 123 8.02 -7.67 -3.88
N LYS A 124 9.10 -7.25 -4.54
CA LYS A 124 10.44 -7.06 -3.94
C LYS A 124 10.70 -5.61 -3.55
N ILE A 125 10.41 -4.68 -4.45
CA ILE A 125 10.74 -3.26 -4.31
C ILE A 125 9.55 -2.31 -4.54
N GLY A 126 8.38 -2.84 -4.88
CA GLY A 126 7.21 -2.04 -5.24
C GLY A 126 6.69 -1.15 -4.11
N ILE A 127 6.98 -1.47 -2.83
CA ILE A 127 6.63 -0.58 -1.70
C ILE A 127 7.16 0.84 -1.96
N ALA A 128 8.39 0.98 -2.45
CA ALA A 128 8.96 2.29 -2.78
C ALA A 128 8.16 3.02 -3.87
N TRP A 129 7.66 2.31 -4.88
CA TRP A 129 6.91 2.92 -5.98
C TRP A 129 5.54 3.45 -5.57
N PHE A 130 4.90 2.79 -4.61
CA PHE A 130 3.54 3.15 -4.17
C PHE A 130 3.50 4.10 -2.98
N PHE A 131 4.59 4.19 -2.18
CA PHE A 131 4.56 4.88 -0.88
C PHE A 131 5.73 5.82 -0.64
N GLU A 132 6.83 5.74 -1.40
CA GLU A 132 8.02 6.58 -1.21
C GLU A 132 8.36 7.42 -2.45
N GLY A 133 7.77 7.11 -3.63
CA GLY A 133 8.00 7.80 -4.88
C GLY A 133 7.05 7.32 -5.97
N GLN A 134 7.51 7.35 -7.20
CA GLN A 134 6.76 6.86 -8.37
C GLN A 134 7.68 6.02 -9.25
N LEU A 135 7.11 5.07 -9.99
CA LEU A 135 7.82 4.31 -11.02
C LEU A 135 7.93 5.15 -12.30
N ASP A 136 8.95 6.01 -12.37
CA ASP A 136 9.19 6.94 -13.48
C ASP A 136 10.31 6.47 -14.43
N GLN A 137 11.27 5.73 -13.90
CA GLN A 137 12.44 5.26 -14.67
C GLN A 137 12.19 3.86 -15.24
N PRO A 138 12.79 3.56 -16.42
CA PRO A 138 12.78 2.21 -16.96
C PRO A 138 13.34 1.19 -15.98
N LEU A 139 12.71 0.03 -15.96
CA LEU A 139 13.15 -1.10 -15.16
C LEU A 139 14.27 -1.86 -15.86
N ALA A 140 15.07 -2.58 -15.09
CA ALA A 140 15.99 -3.57 -15.66
C ALA A 140 15.22 -4.57 -16.51
N PRO A 141 15.86 -5.20 -17.54
CA PRO A 141 15.21 -6.24 -18.32
C PRO A 141 14.57 -7.32 -17.42
N PRO A 142 13.48 -7.97 -17.85
CA PRO A 142 12.88 -9.07 -17.11
C PRO A 142 13.85 -10.25 -17.01
N SER A 143 13.62 -11.17 -16.10
CA SER A 143 14.45 -12.35 -15.89
C SER A 143 14.59 -13.19 -17.17
N GLU A 144 15.65 -14.03 -17.25
CA GLU A 144 15.82 -14.96 -18.36
C GLU A 144 14.61 -15.91 -18.50
N GLU A 145 13.99 -16.28 -17.37
CA GLU A 145 12.80 -17.11 -17.36
C GLU A 145 11.62 -16.38 -18.02
N ALA A 146 11.40 -15.11 -17.69
CA ALA A 146 10.34 -14.30 -18.31
C ALA A 146 10.63 -14.05 -19.81
N GLN A 147 11.88 -13.84 -20.20
CA GLN A 147 12.26 -13.70 -21.61
C GLN A 147 12.01 -15.00 -22.39
N LEU A 148 12.32 -16.16 -21.81
CA LEU A 148 12.02 -17.45 -22.41
C LEU A 148 10.50 -17.68 -22.53
N ALA A 149 9.73 -17.35 -21.49
CA ALA A 149 8.27 -17.42 -21.53
C ALA A 149 7.67 -16.53 -22.63
N LEU A 150 8.20 -15.31 -22.80
CA LEU A 150 7.81 -14.41 -23.88
C LEU A 150 8.12 -15.02 -25.26
N HIS A 151 9.32 -15.58 -25.43
CA HIS A 151 9.70 -16.24 -26.69
C HIS A 151 8.78 -17.41 -27.05
N MET A 152 8.43 -18.24 -26.05
CA MET A 152 7.47 -19.33 -26.23
C MET A 152 6.06 -18.81 -26.56
N ALA A 153 5.62 -17.73 -25.91
CA ALA A 153 4.31 -17.14 -26.14
C ALA A 153 4.19 -16.56 -27.56
N ILE A 154 5.27 -15.95 -28.09
CA ILE A 154 5.34 -15.49 -29.48
C ILE A 154 5.19 -16.68 -30.44
N GLY A 155 6.00 -17.73 -30.27
CA GLY A 155 5.92 -18.92 -31.12
C GLY A 155 4.56 -19.63 -31.10
N ASN A 156 3.84 -19.55 -30.00
CA ASN A 156 2.50 -20.14 -29.82
C ASN A 156 1.33 -19.17 -30.08
N GLN A 157 1.60 -17.93 -30.44
CA GLN A 157 0.60 -16.85 -30.61
C GLN A 157 -0.29 -16.67 -29.36
N SER A 158 0.33 -16.68 -28.18
CA SER A 158 -0.36 -16.67 -26.88
C SER A 158 0.07 -15.52 -25.96
N LEU A 159 0.39 -14.34 -26.54
CA LEU A 159 0.81 -13.16 -25.75
C LEU A 159 -0.23 -12.74 -24.71
N ALA A 160 -1.53 -12.81 -25.03
CA ALA A 160 -2.60 -12.48 -24.10
C ALA A 160 -2.52 -13.39 -22.85
N ARG A 161 -2.33 -14.70 -23.05
CA ARG A 161 -2.15 -15.66 -21.95
C ARG A 161 -0.91 -15.36 -21.11
N LEU A 162 0.20 -15.00 -21.74
CA LEU A 162 1.41 -14.59 -21.00
C LEU A 162 1.12 -13.39 -20.09
N MET A 163 0.44 -12.37 -20.61
CA MET A 163 0.06 -11.20 -19.81
C MET A 163 -0.82 -11.58 -18.62
N ASP A 164 -1.77 -12.50 -18.82
CA ASP A 164 -2.61 -13.02 -17.73
C ASP A 164 -1.79 -13.77 -16.67
N GLU A 165 -0.78 -14.55 -17.07
CA GLU A 165 0.11 -15.27 -16.13
C GLU A 165 0.94 -14.31 -15.25
N TYR A 166 1.25 -13.09 -15.75
CA TYR A 166 1.94 -12.03 -15.00
C TYR A 166 0.98 -11.04 -14.31
N THR A 167 -0.32 -11.27 -14.43
CA THR A 167 -1.36 -10.55 -13.68
C THR A 167 -1.65 -11.30 -12.37
N PRO A 168 -1.87 -10.61 -11.23
CA PRO A 168 -2.17 -11.30 -9.98
C PRO A 168 -3.39 -12.22 -10.10
N GLN A 169 -3.20 -13.49 -9.74
CA GLN A 169 -4.28 -14.50 -9.73
C GLN A 169 -5.06 -14.51 -8.40
N ASP A 170 -4.75 -13.57 -7.50
CA ASP A 170 -5.45 -13.38 -6.25
C ASP A 170 -6.93 -13.05 -6.52
N PRO A 171 -7.89 -13.77 -5.90
CA PRO A 171 -9.31 -13.44 -6.04
C PRO A 171 -9.65 -11.99 -5.70
N ALA A 172 -8.95 -11.38 -4.72
CA ALA A 172 -9.16 -9.98 -4.36
C ALA A 172 -8.77 -9.02 -5.50
N TYR A 173 -7.68 -9.30 -6.23
CA TYR A 173 -7.30 -8.54 -7.42
C TYR A 173 -8.39 -8.62 -8.50
N GLN A 174 -8.83 -9.83 -8.81
CA GLN A 174 -9.85 -10.06 -9.84
C GLN A 174 -11.17 -9.37 -9.51
N GLN A 175 -11.56 -9.38 -8.24
CA GLN A 175 -12.79 -8.72 -7.77
C GLN A 175 -12.70 -7.20 -7.84
N LEU A 176 -11.55 -6.61 -7.50
CA LEU A 176 -11.31 -5.16 -7.67
C LEU A 176 -11.31 -4.77 -9.14
N LEU A 177 -10.68 -5.59 -10.00
CA LEU A 177 -10.67 -5.36 -11.45
C LEU A 177 -12.08 -5.47 -12.05
N GLN A 178 -12.89 -6.44 -11.61
CA GLN A 178 -14.29 -6.56 -12.03
C GLN A 178 -15.12 -5.34 -11.62
N ALA A 179 -14.94 -4.84 -10.40
CA ALA A 179 -15.59 -3.62 -9.92
C ALA A 179 -15.14 -2.39 -10.74
N TYR A 180 -13.84 -2.30 -11.06
CA TYR A 180 -13.29 -1.28 -11.95
C TYR A 180 -13.93 -1.33 -13.33
N GLN A 181 -14.01 -2.50 -13.96
CA GLN A 181 -14.61 -2.68 -15.29
C GLN A 181 -16.10 -2.34 -15.30
N SER A 182 -16.83 -2.77 -14.28
CA SER A 182 -18.25 -2.45 -14.13
C SER A 182 -18.48 -0.94 -14.00
N LEU A 183 -17.66 -0.27 -13.22
CA LEU A 183 -17.77 1.18 -13.05
C LEU A 183 -17.30 1.95 -14.29
N SER A 184 -16.27 1.48 -15.01
CA SER A 184 -15.76 2.10 -16.23
C SER A 184 -16.73 2.00 -17.40
N SER A 185 -17.65 1.02 -17.40
CA SER A 185 -18.68 0.85 -18.42
C SER A 185 -19.85 1.84 -18.28
N ILE A 186 -19.95 2.53 -17.15
CA ILE A 186 -20.96 3.57 -16.96
C ILE A 186 -20.51 4.76 -17.81
N GLU A 187 -21.30 5.07 -18.87
CA GLU A 187 -21.08 6.27 -19.66
C GLU A 187 -20.99 7.47 -18.74
N PHE A 188 -20.00 8.35 -18.97
CA PHE A 188 -19.72 9.54 -18.17
C PHE A 188 -20.79 10.63 -18.28
N ASN A 189 -22.06 10.27 -18.40
CA ASN A 189 -23.14 11.18 -18.07
C ASN A 189 -23.00 11.48 -16.58
N GLU A 190 -22.62 12.69 -16.28
CA GLU A 190 -22.34 13.16 -14.93
C GLU A 190 -23.45 12.74 -13.99
N VAL A 191 -23.18 11.75 -13.13
CA VAL A 191 -24.10 11.41 -12.04
C VAL A 191 -24.14 12.62 -11.12
N ALA A 192 -25.33 13.25 -11.05
CA ALA A 192 -25.53 14.47 -10.28
C ALA A 192 -25.03 14.32 -8.84
N LEU A 193 -24.44 15.37 -8.28
CA LEU A 193 -24.08 15.39 -6.88
C LEU A 193 -25.35 15.32 -6.03
N TYR A 194 -25.28 14.58 -4.93
CA TYR A 194 -26.32 14.64 -3.92
C TYR A 194 -26.11 15.88 -3.05
N GLU A 195 -27.12 16.71 -2.96
CA GLU A 195 -27.10 17.94 -2.16
C GLU A 195 -28.22 17.94 -1.12
N GLN A 196 -27.94 18.49 0.04
CA GLN A 196 -28.91 18.72 1.11
C GLN A 196 -28.66 20.09 1.76
N MET A 197 -29.72 20.79 2.11
CA MET A 197 -29.63 22.10 2.74
C MET A 197 -29.22 22.00 4.21
N GLU A 198 -29.73 21.00 4.92
CA GLU A 198 -29.45 20.79 6.33
C GLU A 198 -28.13 20.01 6.49
N ARG A 199 -27.42 20.31 7.58
CA ARG A 199 -26.17 19.61 7.91
C ARG A 199 -26.33 18.10 8.08
N LEU A 200 -27.48 17.65 8.55
CA LEU A 200 -27.80 16.25 8.79
C LEU A 200 -29.17 15.93 8.23
N LYS A 201 -29.33 14.75 7.63
CA LYS A 201 -30.62 14.13 7.26
C LYS A 201 -30.80 12.83 8.03
N ARG A 202 -31.99 12.64 8.56
CA ARG A 202 -32.39 11.47 9.35
C ARG A 202 -33.57 10.76 8.71
N PRO A 203 -33.81 9.47 8.99
CA PRO A 203 -35.03 8.79 8.58
C PRO A 203 -36.26 9.58 9.02
N GLY A 204 -37.23 9.76 8.10
CA GLY A 204 -38.43 10.57 8.28
C GLY A 204 -38.31 12.01 7.80
N ASP A 205 -37.11 12.57 7.61
CA ASP A 205 -36.95 13.94 7.12
C ASP A 205 -37.38 14.07 5.64
N PRO A 206 -37.88 15.26 5.20
CA PRO A 206 -38.09 15.53 3.79
C PRO A 206 -36.79 15.37 3.00
N LEU A 207 -36.87 14.73 1.83
CA LEU A 207 -35.70 14.43 1.01
C LEU A 207 -35.88 15.02 -0.40
N SER A 208 -35.21 16.13 -0.67
CA SER A 208 -34.97 16.63 -2.01
C SER A 208 -33.79 15.87 -2.66
N HIS A 209 -33.73 15.81 -3.98
CA HIS A 209 -32.66 15.15 -4.74
C HIS A 209 -32.51 13.64 -4.45
N ARG A 210 -33.62 12.96 -4.15
CA ARG A 210 -33.65 11.52 -3.87
C ARG A 210 -33.06 10.69 -5.01
N GLU A 211 -33.38 11.03 -6.24
CA GLU A 211 -32.88 10.33 -7.43
C GLU A 211 -31.35 10.37 -7.50
N ALA A 212 -30.75 11.54 -7.28
CA ALA A 212 -29.29 11.68 -7.24
C ALA A 212 -28.67 10.83 -6.13
N LEU A 213 -29.29 10.77 -4.94
CA LEU A 213 -28.84 9.92 -3.84
C LEU A 213 -28.85 8.43 -4.23
N VAL A 214 -29.95 7.97 -4.84
CA VAL A 214 -30.10 6.57 -5.29
C VAL A 214 -29.07 6.23 -6.36
N GLN A 215 -28.86 7.11 -7.34
CA GLN A 215 -27.83 6.93 -8.36
C GLN A 215 -26.42 6.85 -7.75
N ARG A 216 -26.09 7.69 -6.74
CA ARG A 216 -24.82 7.67 -6.02
C ARG A 216 -24.59 6.36 -5.25
N LEU A 217 -25.64 5.82 -4.65
CA LEU A 217 -25.57 4.52 -3.97
C LEU A 217 -25.33 3.36 -4.97
N ALA A 218 -25.92 3.44 -6.16
CA ALA A 218 -25.70 2.45 -7.22
C ALA A 218 -24.24 2.39 -7.72
N LEU A 219 -23.49 3.51 -7.67
CA LEU A 219 -22.07 3.55 -8.08
C LEU A 219 -21.16 2.60 -7.28
N VAL A 220 -21.57 2.16 -6.11
CA VAL A 220 -20.82 1.22 -5.26
C VAL A 220 -21.47 -0.17 -5.22
N ASN A 221 -22.22 -0.53 -6.25
CA ASN A 221 -22.92 -1.82 -6.40
C ASN A 221 -23.96 -2.12 -5.30
N LEU A 222 -24.53 -1.11 -4.66
CA LEU A 222 -25.68 -1.31 -3.82
C LEU A 222 -26.94 -1.55 -4.68
N ASP A 223 -27.73 -2.55 -4.32
CA ASP A 223 -28.98 -2.86 -5.01
C ASP A 223 -30.04 -1.79 -4.72
N THR A 224 -30.24 -0.90 -5.65
CA THR A 224 -31.21 0.20 -5.60
C THR A 224 -32.53 -0.10 -6.32
N THR A 225 -32.70 -1.29 -6.88
CA THR A 225 -33.85 -1.64 -7.75
C THR A 225 -35.21 -1.58 -7.04
N SER A 226 -35.21 -1.80 -5.71
CA SER A 226 -36.41 -1.75 -4.87
C SER A 226 -36.74 -0.35 -4.34
N ILE A 227 -35.91 0.66 -4.61
CA ILE A 227 -36.08 2.01 -4.07
C ILE A 227 -37.01 2.82 -4.99
N LEU A 228 -38.10 3.32 -4.42
CA LEU A 228 -39.01 4.19 -5.13
C LEU A 228 -38.47 5.63 -5.16
N ASN A 229 -38.40 6.24 -6.35
CA ASN A 229 -37.87 7.60 -6.53
C ASN A 229 -38.90 8.70 -6.25
N ASP A 230 -40.19 8.38 -6.25
CA ASP A 230 -41.31 9.32 -6.05
C ASP A 230 -41.68 9.58 -4.58
N VAL A 231 -40.93 8.99 -3.64
CA VAL A 231 -41.10 9.21 -2.21
C VAL A 231 -40.41 10.50 -1.76
N ALA A 232 -41.16 11.44 -1.21
CA ALA A 232 -40.65 12.78 -0.86
C ALA A 232 -39.91 12.86 0.48
N TYR A 233 -39.73 11.76 1.18
CA TYR A 233 -39.09 11.70 2.49
C TYR A 233 -38.07 10.55 2.56
N TYR A 234 -37.19 10.62 3.53
CA TYR A 234 -36.17 9.61 3.81
C TYR A 234 -36.84 8.39 4.52
N ASP A 235 -37.19 7.38 3.73
CA ASP A 235 -37.89 6.18 4.19
C ASP A 235 -36.93 5.08 4.71
N THR A 236 -37.49 4.04 5.31
CA THR A 236 -36.74 2.92 5.90
C THR A 236 -35.99 2.06 4.88
N SER A 237 -36.47 2.00 3.63
CA SER A 237 -35.75 1.24 2.58
C SER A 237 -34.44 1.91 2.22
N LEU A 238 -34.47 3.23 2.09
CA LEU A 238 -33.28 4.04 1.83
C LEU A 238 -32.35 4.10 3.07
N GLU A 239 -32.91 4.15 4.29
CA GLU A 239 -32.13 4.05 5.53
C GLU A 239 -31.27 2.79 5.57
N LYS A 240 -31.84 1.64 5.19
CA LYS A 240 -31.10 0.38 5.13
C LYS A 240 -29.91 0.46 4.18
N LEU A 241 -30.10 1.04 2.99
CA LEU A 241 -29.01 1.22 2.02
C LEU A 241 -27.94 2.21 2.51
N ILE A 242 -28.34 3.30 3.15
CA ILE A 242 -27.40 4.25 3.73
C ILE A 242 -26.57 3.59 4.84
N LYS A 243 -27.17 2.77 5.70
CA LYS A 243 -26.42 2.00 6.70
C LYS A 243 -25.42 1.01 6.07
N GLN A 244 -25.81 0.34 4.99
CA GLN A 244 -24.89 -0.50 4.21
C GLN A 244 -23.75 0.32 3.61
N PHE A 245 -24.08 1.45 2.96
CA PHE A 245 -23.11 2.38 2.42
C PHE A 245 -22.12 2.88 3.48
N GLN A 246 -22.62 3.28 4.65
CA GLN A 246 -21.80 3.73 5.76
C GLN A 246 -20.85 2.63 6.24
N ASN A 247 -21.34 1.41 6.39
CA ASN A 247 -20.51 0.26 6.78
C ASN A 247 -19.41 -0.03 5.76
N MET A 248 -19.74 -0.03 4.46
CA MET A 248 -18.77 -0.17 3.38
C MET A 248 -17.65 0.88 3.47
N HIS A 249 -17.98 2.10 3.87
CA HIS A 249 -17.04 3.22 3.95
C HIS A 249 -16.41 3.43 5.34
N GLY A 250 -16.54 2.43 6.25
CA GLY A 250 -15.96 2.50 7.60
C GLY A 250 -16.57 3.58 8.50
N LEU A 251 -17.76 4.06 8.15
CA LEU A 251 -18.51 5.03 8.95
C LEU A 251 -19.41 4.31 9.96
N GLN A 252 -19.86 5.03 10.99
CA GLN A 252 -20.88 4.54 11.90
C GLN A 252 -22.19 4.29 11.11
N PRO A 253 -22.74 3.06 11.08
CA PRO A 253 -23.93 2.75 10.30
C PRO A 253 -25.22 3.17 11.03
N ASP A 254 -25.36 4.46 11.32
CA ASP A 254 -26.46 5.06 12.05
C ASP A 254 -27.64 5.49 11.15
N GLY A 255 -27.43 5.50 9.83
CA GLY A 255 -28.40 5.96 8.84
C GLY A 255 -28.51 7.49 8.74
N VAL A 256 -27.66 8.25 9.43
CA VAL A 256 -27.67 9.71 9.35
C VAL A 256 -26.78 10.17 8.20
N ILE A 257 -27.34 10.88 7.22
CA ILE A 257 -26.55 11.48 6.14
C ILE A 257 -25.93 12.77 6.65
N GLY A 258 -24.69 12.67 7.16
CA GLY A 258 -23.88 13.78 7.64
C GLY A 258 -22.72 14.09 6.70
N PRO A 259 -21.83 15.03 7.07
CA PRO A 259 -20.72 15.47 6.21
C PRO A 259 -19.81 14.35 5.71
N GLN A 260 -19.51 13.34 6.54
CA GLN A 260 -18.66 12.20 6.13
C GLN A 260 -19.39 11.29 5.12
N THR A 261 -20.68 11.01 5.36
CA THR A 261 -21.50 10.25 4.40
C THR A 261 -21.62 11.01 3.07
N MET A 262 -21.83 12.33 3.12
CA MET A 262 -21.89 13.20 1.94
C MET A 262 -20.57 13.19 1.14
N LYS A 263 -19.43 13.28 1.81
CA LYS A 263 -18.10 13.19 1.17
C LYS A 263 -18.00 11.93 0.32
N TRP A 264 -18.30 10.78 0.90
CA TRP A 264 -18.22 9.49 0.20
C TRP A 264 -19.30 9.31 -0.88
N LEU A 265 -20.52 9.78 -0.65
CA LEU A 265 -21.55 9.76 -1.69
C LEU A 265 -21.11 10.54 -2.93
N ASN A 266 -20.49 11.69 -2.72
CA ASN A 266 -20.11 12.61 -3.79
C ASN A 266 -18.68 12.36 -4.36
N THR A 267 -17.98 11.31 -3.93
CA THR A 267 -16.77 10.86 -4.60
C THR A 267 -17.05 10.58 -6.07
N SER A 268 -16.27 11.19 -6.97
CA SER A 268 -16.50 11.08 -8.42
C SER A 268 -16.23 9.66 -8.95
N VAL A 269 -16.81 9.33 -10.11
CA VAL A 269 -16.54 8.06 -10.80
C VAL A 269 -15.05 7.92 -11.12
N THR A 270 -14.42 9.00 -11.60
CA THR A 270 -12.98 9.02 -11.91
C THR A 270 -12.12 8.71 -10.67
N GLU A 271 -12.44 9.33 -9.53
CA GLU A 271 -11.73 9.07 -8.27
C GLU A 271 -11.94 7.64 -7.78
N ARG A 272 -13.16 7.10 -7.88
CA ARG A 272 -13.42 5.69 -7.52
C ARG A 272 -12.69 4.71 -8.43
N LEU A 273 -12.62 4.97 -9.74
CA LEU A 273 -11.84 4.18 -10.69
C LEU A 273 -10.35 4.20 -10.34
N ALA A 274 -9.81 5.38 -10.02
CA ALA A 274 -8.42 5.51 -9.61
C ALA A 274 -8.12 4.75 -8.30
N LEU A 275 -9.01 4.84 -7.31
CA LEU A 275 -8.87 4.08 -6.05
C LEU A 275 -8.94 2.56 -6.27
N LEU A 276 -9.85 2.07 -7.10
CA LEU A 276 -9.97 0.65 -7.43
C LEU A 276 -8.69 0.15 -8.13
N ALA A 277 -8.22 0.88 -9.14
CA ALA A 277 -7.01 0.54 -9.89
C ALA A 277 -5.76 0.55 -8.98
N LEU A 278 -5.59 1.58 -8.15
CA LEU A 278 -4.46 1.71 -7.24
C LEU A 278 -4.40 0.56 -6.23
N ASN A 279 -5.54 0.23 -5.63
CA ASN A 279 -5.60 -0.83 -4.64
C ASN A 279 -5.51 -2.24 -5.28
N ALA A 280 -5.98 -2.43 -6.52
CA ALA A 280 -5.72 -3.64 -7.28
C ALA A 280 -4.20 -3.82 -7.50
N GLU A 281 -3.52 -2.81 -8.02
CA GLU A 281 -2.08 -2.91 -8.28
C GLU A 281 -1.24 -3.06 -6.99
N ARG A 282 -1.67 -2.52 -5.84
CA ARG A 282 -1.04 -2.75 -4.53
C ARG A 282 -1.08 -4.21 -4.08
N ILE A 283 -2.01 -5.03 -4.59
CA ILE A 283 -2.04 -6.47 -4.28
C ILE A 283 -0.78 -7.17 -4.79
N ARG A 284 -0.13 -6.68 -5.85
CA ARG A 284 1.16 -7.23 -6.34
C ARG A 284 2.29 -7.18 -5.30
N LEU A 285 2.18 -6.34 -4.28
CA LEU A 285 3.20 -6.17 -3.25
C LEU A 285 3.24 -7.33 -2.24
N TRP A 286 2.19 -8.16 -2.21
CA TRP A 286 1.98 -9.16 -1.19
C TRP A 286 1.90 -10.56 -1.79
N PRO A 287 2.45 -11.58 -1.13
CA PRO A 287 2.30 -12.94 -1.59
C PRO A 287 0.83 -13.38 -1.46
N THR A 288 0.30 -13.95 -2.52
CA THR A 288 -1.10 -14.35 -2.66
C THR A 288 -1.55 -15.45 -1.68
N GLN A 289 -0.66 -16.37 -1.33
CA GLN A 289 -0.94 -17.44 -0.36
C GLN A 289 0.31 -17.79 0.43
N GLN A 290 0.18 -17.76 1.75
CA GLN A 290 1.16 -18.33 2.67
C GLN A 290 0.42 -19.26 3.64
N ASP A 291 1.04 -20.38 3.99
CA ASP A 291 0.49 -21.32 4.97
C ASP A 291 0.20 -20.66 6.31
N SER A 292 1.03 -19.69 6.69
CA SER A 292 0.91 -18.94 7.93
C SER A 292 1.40 -17.51 7.73
N MET A 293 0.54 -16.51 8.00
CA MET A 293 0.89 -15.08 7.90
C MET A 293 -0.01 -14.20 8.76
N ILE A 294 0.48 -13.05 9.13
CA ILE A 294 -0.27 -11.97 9.76
C ILE A 294 -0.32 -10.80 8.79
N VAL A 295 -1.51 -10.26 8.55
CA VAL A 295 -1.71 -9.04 7.76
C VAL A 295 -2.32 -7.97 8.65
N VAL A 296 -1.75 -6.77 8.64
CA VAL A 296 -2.30 -5.58 9.30
C VAL A 296 -2.63 -4.57 8.22
N ASN A 297 -3.92 -4.30 7.99
CA ASN A 297 -4.34 -3.24 7.08
C ASN A 297 -4.46 -1.92 7.84
N VAL A 298 -3.55 -0.99 7.56
CA VAL A 298 -3.46 0.28 8.30
C VAL A 298 -4.72 1.15 8.14
N PRO A 299 -5.26 1.42 6.93
CA PRO A 299 -6.51 2.17 6.77
C PRO A 299 -7.76 1.43 7.28
N GLY A 300 -7.73 0.09 7.25
CA GLY A 300 -8.80 -0.76 7.79
C GLY A 300 -8.85 -0.74 9.31
N PHE A 301 -7.72 -0.43 9.95
CA PHE A 301 -7.55 -0.59 11.39
C PHE A 301 -7.83 -2.00 11.87
N ASP A 302 -7.47 -2.99 11.08
CA ASP A 302 -7.70 -4.41 11.34
C ASP A 302 -6.41 -5.23 11.19
N MET A 303 -6.44 -6.40 11.79
CA MET A 303 -5.39 -7.39 11.70
C MET A 303 -6.01 -8.77 11.57
N LYS A 304 -5.50 -9.58 10.65
CA LYS A 304 -5.87 -10.98 10.46
C LYS A 304 -4.65 -11.89 10.57
N TYR A 305 -4.84 -13.04 11.18
CA TYR A 305 -3.83 -14.10 11.25
C TYR A 305 -4.37 -15.37 10.61
N TRP A 306 -3.68 -15.83 9.58
CA TRP A 306 -3.94 -17.11 8.92
C TRP A 306 -2.92 -18.15 9.37
N ASP A 307 -3.38 -19.38 9.56
CA ASP A 307 -2.54 -20.53 9.79
C ASP A 307 -3.10 -21.74 9.04
N ALA A 308 -2.23 -22.50 8.37
CA ALA A 308 -2.61 -23.59 7.45
C ALA A 308 -3.70 -23.17 6.44
N GLY A 309 -3.59 -21.95 5.89
CA GLY A 309 -4.50 -21.39 4.90
C GLY A 309 -5.89 -20.99 5.42
N ARG A 310 -6.10 -20.98 6.74
CA ARG A 310 -7.37 -20.59 7.38
C ARG A 310 -7.17 -19.38 8.27
N GLU A 311 -8.12 -18.46 8.27
CA GLU A 311 -8.16 -17.38 9.23
C GLU A 311 -8.46 -17.96 10.63
N VAL A 312 -7.53 -17.75 11.56
CA VAL A 312 -7.61 -18.29 12.94
C VAL A 312 -7.77 -17.19 13.98
N PHE A 313 -7.51 -15.93 13.62
CA PHE A 313 -7.71 -14.79 14.49
C PHE A 313 -7.90 -13.51 13.68
N GLU A 314 -8.83 -12.68 14.13
CA GLU A 314 -9.07 -11.32 13.64
C GLU A 314 -9.21 -10.37 14.83
N ALA A 315 -8.73 -9.13 14.68
CA ALA A 315 -8.85 -8.09 15.69
C ALA A 315 -8.76 -6.69 15.12
N LYS A 316 -9.36 -5.73 15.83
CA LYS A 316 -9.10 -4.31 15.59
C LYS A 316 -7.70 -3.95 16.04
N VAL A 317 -7.10 -2.97 15.35
CA VAL A 317 -5.81 -2.42 15.75
C VAL A 317 -5.86 -0.89 15.91
N VAL A 318 -4.94 -0.37 16.74
CA VAL A 318 -4.61 1.05 16.79
C VAL A 318 -3.26 1.22 16.11
N VAL A 319 -3.21 2.08 15.11
CA VAL A 319 -2.02 2.37 14.30
C VAL A 319 -1.45 3.76 14.61
N GLY A 320 -0.35 4.12 13.99
CA GLY A 320 0.31 5.41 14.16
C GLY A 320 -0.56 6.59 13.77
N LYS A 321 -0.42 7.71 14.50
CA LYS A 321 -1.03 8.99 14.10
C LYS A 321 -0.36 9.54 12.82
N THR A 322 -1.03 10.44 12.10
CA THR A 322 -0.54 11.00 10.83
C THR A 322 0.89 11.56 10.93
N THR A 323 1.25 12.18 12.06
CA THR A 323 2.60 12.73 12.30
C THR A 323 3.66 11.67 12.66
N ARG A 324 3.23 10.45 12.98
CA ARG A 324 4.08 9.29 13.29
C ARG A 324 3.44 8.03 12.71
N PRO A 325 3.41 7.90 11.38
CA PRO A 325 2.68 6.82 10.71
C PRO A 325 3.26 5.44 11.01
N THR A 326 2.40 4.43 11.02
CA THR A 326 2.84 3.03 10.93
C THR A 326 3.33 2.79 9.50
N PRO A 327 4.60 2.37 9.30
CA PRO A 327 5.13 2.19 7.96
C PRO A 327 4.55 0.96 7.27
N VAL A 328 4.37 1.06 5.97
CA VAL A 328 4.11 -0.11 5.12
C VAL A 328 5.40 -0.91 5.00
N MET A 329 5.36 -2.19 5.36
CA MET A 329 6.57 -3.02 5.39
C MET A 329 6.28 -4.51 5.55
N ASN A 330 7.26 -5.33 5.19
CA ASN A 330 7.31 -6.76 5.46
C ASN A 330 8.28 -7.04 6.62
N THR A 331 7.86 -7.86 7.56
CA THR A 331 8.71 -8.32 8.68
C THR A 331 8.31 -9.74 9.09
N LYS A 332 8.85 -10.24 10.19
CA LYS A 332 8.49 -11.56 10.74
C LYS A 332 8.34 -11.45 12.25
N LEU A 333 7.29 -12.02 12.78
CA LEU A 333 7.10 -12.23 14.21
C LEU A 333 7.96 -13.42 14.65
N ASP A 334 8.84 -13.20 15.61
CA ASP A 334 9.81 -14.21 16.07
C ASP A 334 9.61 -14.64 17.52
N SER A 335 9.01 -13.80 18.36
CA SER A 335 8.84 -14.09 19.78
C SER A 335 7.65 -13.36 20.39
N LEU A 336 7.06 -13.98 21.41
CA LEU A 336 6.09 -13.38 22.31
C LEU A 336 6.79 -13.02 23.64
N ILE A 337 6.59 -11.80 24.11
CA ILE A 337 7.09 -11.36 25.41
C ILE A 337 5.88 -11.10 26.31
N ILE A 338 5.79 -11.83 27.41
CA ILE A 338 4.75 -11.70 28.43
C ILE A 338 5.29 -10.77 29.54
N ASN A 339 4.44 -9.92 30.08
CA ASN A 339 4.78 -8.88 31.04
C ASN A 339 6.02 -8.07 30.62
N PRO A 340 6.02 -7.43 29.43
CA PRO A 340 7.18 -6.71 28.93
C PRO A 340 7.51 -5.49 29.78
N THR A 341 8.80 -5.21 29.94
CA THR A 341 9.24 -3.84 30.22
C THR A 341 9.20 -3.02 28.95
N TRP A 342 8.91 -1.74 29.01
CA TRP A 342 8.94 -0.86 27.85
C TRP A 342 10.19 0.02 27.84
N ASN A 343 11.10 -0.29 26.96
CA ASN A 343 12.22 0.58 26.63
C ASN A 343 11.70 1.74 25.78
N VAL A 344 11.67 2.94 26.32
CA VAL A 344 11.08 4.11 25.65
C VAL A 344 11.94 4.51 24.45
N PRO A 345 11.37 4.57 23.23
CA PRO A 345 12.08 5.09 22.07
C PRO A 345 12.50 6.55 22.28
N HIS A 346 13.69 6.93 21.78
CA HIS A 346 14.26 8.26 22.00
C HIS A 346 13.29 9.39 21.59
N LYS A 347 12.65 9.28 20.43
CA LYS A 347 11.69 10.27 19.95
C LYS A 347 10.50 10.46 20.90
N ILE A 348 9.96 9.37 21.45
CA ILE A 348 8.85 9.43 22.43
C ILE A 348 9.35 10.03 23.76
N MET A 349 10.56 9.65 24.20
CA MET A 349 11.18 10.22 25.38
C MET A 349 11.29 11.75 25.26
N VAL A 350 11.85 12.22 24.17
CA VAL A 350 12.14 13.65 23.94
C VAL A 350 10.87 14.46 23.70
N GLU A 351 9.99 13.99 22.82
CA GLU A 351 8.83 14.77 22.38
C GLU A 351 7.61 14.65 23.31
N ASP A 352 7.43 13.50 23.97
CA ASP A 352 6.20 13.23 24.73
C ASP A 352 6.45 13.18 26.26
N ILE A 353 7.53 12.53 26.72
CA ILE A 353 7.70 12.22 28.16
C ILE A 353 8.49 13.29 28.90
N LEU A 354 9.69 13.66 28.46
CA LEU A 354 10.51 14.66 29.15
C LEU A 354 9.82 16.02 29.32
N PRO A 355 9.02 16.53 28.35
CA PRO A 355 8.21 17.73 28.57
C PRO A 355 7.17 17.60 29.69
N MET A 356 6.64 16.38 29.91
CA MET A 356 5.71 16.11 31.02
C MET A 356 6.42 16.02 32.36
N VAL A 357 7.59 15.37 32.39
CA VAL A 357 8.44 15.28 33.61
C VAL A 357 8.85 16.68 34.10
N LYS A 358 9.20 17.60 33.18
CA LYS A 358 9.51 18.99 33.53
C LYS A 358 8.33 19.76 34.16
N ARG A 359 7.08 19.36 33.88
CA ARG A 359 5.86 19.97 34.43
C ARG A 359 5.36 19.30 35.69
N ASP A 360 5.63 18.02 35.85
CA ASP A 360 5.16 17.19 36.95
C ASP A 360 6.30 16.27 37.43
N SER A 361 6.90 16.59 38.57
CA SER A 361 8.01 15.84 39.15
C SER A 361 7.65 14.40 39.51
N GLU A 362 6.38 14.11 39.79
CA GLU A 362 5.87 12.78 40.13
C GLU A 362 5.54 11.93 38.88
N TYR A 363 5.66 12.50 37.67
CA TYR A 363 5.28 11.83 36.43
C TYR A 363 5.96 10.47 36.26
N LEU A 364 7.27 10.39 36.49
CA LEU A 364 8.03 9.14 36.37
C LEU A 364 7.57 8.09 37.38
N ALA A 365 7.37 8.49 38.62
CA ALA A 365 6.92 7.60 39.71
C ALA A 365 5.49 7.09 39.41
N ASN A 366 4.57 7.99 39.08
CA ASN A 366 3.17 7.69 38.76
C ASN A 366 3.04 6.72 37.57
N HIS A 367 3.98 6.76 36.63
CA HIS A 367 4.01 5.88 35.45
C HIS A 367 4.98 4.71 35.59
N ARG A 368 5.58 4.50 36.82
CA ARG A 368 6.55 3.43 37.09
C ARG A 368 7.71 3.42 36.10
N MET A 369 8.22 4.61 35.74
CA MET A 369 9.34 4.79 34.83
C MET A 369 10.65 4.96 35.62
N GLU A 370 11.70 4.31 35.13
CA GLU A 370 13.06 4.39 35.63
C GLU A 370 13.92 5.15 34.63
N ILE A 371 14.83 5.97 35.16
CA ILE A 371 15.94 6.55 34.40
C ILE A 371 17.10 5.58 34.45
N ILE A 372 17.61 5.18 33.30
CA ILE A 372 18.69 4.19 33.21
C ILE A 372 19.87 4.70 32.40
N ARG A 373 21.08 4.30 32.81
CA ARG A 373 22.31 4.50 32.05
C ARG A 373 22.63 3.21 31.30
N GLY A 374 22.42 3.24 29.95
CA GLY A 374 22.65 2.07 29.09
C GLY A 374 21.53 1.03 29.10
N TRP A 375 21.64 0.04 28.21
CA TRP A 375 20.67 -1.05 28.07
C TRP A 375 21.18 -2.40 28.56
N SER A 376 22.50 -2.65 28.45
CA SER A 376 23.09 -3.98 28.69
C SER A 376 23.33 -4.24 30.20
N ASP A 377 23.67 -3.21 30.93
CA ASP A 377 23.82 -3.24 32.41
C ASP A 377 23.20 -1.94 32.96
N PRO A 378 21.88 -1.91 33.14
CA PRO A 378 21.15 -0.68 33.40
C PRO A 378 21.36 -0.22 34.85
N GLU A 379 22.26 0.75 35.05
CA GLU A 379 22.32 1.51 36.29
C GLU A 379 21.10 2.41 36.41
N VAL A 380 20.33 2.27 37.47
CA VAL A 380 19.16 3.15 37.73
C VAL A 380 19.64 4.45 38.36
N ILE A 381 19.25 5.57 37.75
CA ILE A 381 19.57 6.91 38.21
C ILE A 381 18.41 7.46 39.04
N ASP A 382 18.70 7.99 40.21
CA ASP A 382 17.70 8.66 41.04
C ASP A 382 17.22 9.95 40.35
N PRO A 383 15.92 10.11 40.06
CA PRO A 383 15.38 11.33 39.46
C PRO A 383 15.66 12.60 40.26
N ALA A 384 15.86 12.48 41.59
CA ALA A 384 16.19 13.61 42.46
C ALA A 384 17.61 14.19 42.20
N LEU A 385 18.48 13.44 41.54
CA LEU A 385 19.83 13.90 41.18
C LEU A 385 19.86 14.72 39.90
N ILE A 386 18.69 14.87 39.21
CA ILE A 386 18.58 15.59 37.92
C ILE A 386 17.94 16.95 38.17
N ASP A 387 18.60 17.98 37.73
CA ASP A 387 18.02 19.34 37.67
C ASP A 387 17.11 19.45 36.42
N TRP A 388 15.82 19.15 36.59
CA TRP A 388 14.84 19.11 35.55
C TRP A 388 14.59 20.47 34.89
N GLU A 389 14.92 21.59 35.54
CA GLU A 389 14.79 22.92 34.96
C GLU A 389 15.79 23.12 33.80
N THR A 390 17.00 22.58 33.97
CA THR A 390 18.10 22.72 33.02
C THR A 390 18.14 21.61 31.94
N VAL A 391 17.32 20.56 32.07
CA VAL A 391 17.29 19.47 31.10
C VAL A 391 16.83 19.96 29.75
N GLU A 392 17.67 19.78 28.73
CA GLU A 392 17.29 19.91 27.34
C GLU A 392 16.93 18.51 26.80
N PRO A 393 15.66 18.27 26.39
CA PRO A 393 15.18 16.94 26.01
C PRO A 393 16.03 16.26 24.94
N GLU A 394 16.47 16.99 23.93
CA GLU A 394 17.26 16.48 22.79
C GLU A 394 18.64 15.93 23.21
N THR A 395 19.23 16.49 24.25
CA THR A 395 20.58 16.12 24.74
C THR A 395 20.55 15.32 26.03
N PHE A 396 19.40 14.86 26.48
CA PHE A 396 19.26 14.07 27.70
C PHE A 396 20.08 12.78 27.63
N PRO A 397 21.08 12.58 28.51
CA PRO A 397 22.10 11.54 28.34
C PRO A 397 21.63 10.14 28.75
N TYR A 398 20.48 10.04 29.37
CA TYR A 398 19.95 8.79 29.92
C TYR A 398 18.84 8.22 29.02
N ARG A 399 18.35 7.03 29.40
CA ARG A 399 17.22 6.35 28.76
C ARG A 399 16.09 6.20 29.77
N LEU A 400 14.87 6.04 29.28
CA LEU A 400 13.72 5.72 30.12
C LEU A 400 13.27 4.28 29.87
N ARG A 401 12.93 3.59 30.95
CA ARG A 401 12.34 2.26 30.93
C ARG A 401 11.11 2.24 31.84
N GLN A 402 9.97 1.82 31.30
CA GLN A 402 8.77 1.57 32.11
C GLN A 402 8.78 0.12 32.59
N GLN A 403 8.53 -0.08 33.88
CA GLN A 403 8.46 -1.40 34.50
C GLN A 403 7.26 -2.19 33.98
N ALA A 404 7.37 -3.52 34.01
CA ALA A 404 6.24 -4.42 33.68
C ALA A 404 5.05 -4.20 34.64
N GLY A 405 3.85 -4.45 34.15
CA GLY A 405 2.63 -4.36 34.95
C GLY A 405 1.43 -3.82 34.15
N VAL A 406 0.26 -3.80 34.79
CA VAL A 406 -1.04 -3.48 34.15
C VAL A 406 -1.13 -2.08 33.54
N GLN A 407 -0.31 -1.14 34.01
CA GLN A 407 -0.24 0.23 33.50
C GLN A 407 0.88 0.42 32.45
N ASN A 408 1.66 -0.64 32.15
CA ASN A 408 2.69 -0.54 31.13
C ASN A 408 2.07 -0.18 29.77
N ALA A 409 2.69 0.72 29.03
CA ALA A 409 2.19 1.18 27.73
C ALA A 409 2.03 0.05 26.71
N LEU A 410 2.82 -1.03 26.85
CA LEU A 410 2.75 -2.22 26.01
C LEU A 410 1.71 -3.26 26.50
N GLY A 411 1.00 -2.99 27.61
CA GLY A 411 0.11 -3.96 28.23
C GLY A 411 0.83 -5.23 28.70
N THR A 412 0.14 -6.37 28.63
CA THR A 412 0.66 -7.66 29.11
C THR A 412 1.44 -8.42 28.02
N TYR A 413 1.24 -8.11 26.74
CA TYR A 413 1.80 -8.88 25.62
C TYR A 413 2.52 -7.99 24.62
N LYS A 414 3.74 -8.38 24.24
CA LYS A 414 4.47 -7.80 23.10
C LYS A 414 4.79 -8.92 22.13
N PHE A 415 4.37 -8.74 20.90
CA PHE A 415 4.65 -9.61 19.75
C PHE A 415 5.80 -9.01 18.97
N ASN A 416 6.98 -9.57 19.13
CA ASN A 416 8.22 -8.99 18.66
C ASN A 416 8.45 -9.26 17.17
N THR A 417 8.69 -8.21 16.41
CA THR A 417 8.95 -8.25 14.97
C THR A 417 10.24 -7.50 14.68
N PRO A 418 11.42 -8.15 14.72
CA PRO A 418 12.70 -7.48 14.51
C PRO A 418 12.78 -6.76 13.15
N ASN A 419 13.01 -5.45 13.17
CA ASN A 419 13.18 -4.61 11.99
C ASN A 419 13.92 -3.32 12.35
N SER A 420 14.46 -2.61 11.35
CA SER A 420 15.25 -1.38 11.53
C SER A 420 14.42 -0.18 12.02
N ARG A 421 13.08 -0.22 11.84
CA ARG A 421 12.17 0.86 12.26
C ARG A 421 11.61 0.65 13.67
N ALA A 422 11.99 -0.44 14.35
CA ALA A 422 11.53 -0.82 15.70
C ALA A 422 9.99 -0.87 15.86
N ILE A 423 9.29 -1.29 14.81
CA ILE A 423 7.84 -1.50 14.82
C ILE A 423 7.53 -2.90 15.33
N TYR A 424 6.57 -3.02 16.22
CA TYR A 424 6.08 -4.29 16.76
C TYR A 424 4.58 -4.21 17.09
N LEU A 425 3.97 -5.37 17.33
CA LEU A 425 2.58 -5.44 17.79
C LEU A 425 2.58 -5.61 19.31
N HIS A 426 1.58 -5.03 19.98
CA HIS A 426 1.53 -5.14 21.45
C HIS A 426 0.11 -4.92 21.99
N ASP A 427 -0.07 -5.30 23.21
CA ASP A 427 -1.24 -5.01 24.02
C ASP A 427 -1.26 -3.53 24.46
N THR A 428 -2.30 -3.11 25.17
CA THR A 428 -2.43 -1.74 25.69
C THR A 428 -3.39 -1.69 26.88
N PRO A 429 -3.13 -0.86 27.90
CA PRO A 429 -4.13 -0.56 28.94
C PRO A 429 -5.28 0.30 28.42
N SER A 430 -5.10 1.04 27.33
CA SER A 430 -6.09 1.95 26.74
C SER A 430 -7.08 1.22 25.82
N LYS A 431 -7.77 0.20 26.34
CA LYS A 431 -8.70 -0.64 25.57
C LYS A 431 -9.87 0.14 24.94
N HIS A 432 -10.30 1.24 25.55
CA HIS A 432 -11.39 2.09 25.07
C HIS A 432 -11.11 2.66 23.65
N LEU A 433 -9.85 2.77 23.24
CA LEU A 433 -9.49 3.28 21.92
C LEU A 433 -9.97 2.39 20.77
N PHE A 434 -10.19 1.09 21.01
CA PHE A 434 -10.73 0.18 20.00
C PHE A 434 -12.19 0.44 19.64
N ASN A 435 -12.92 1.22 20.47
CA ASN A 435 -14.30 1.62 20.19
C ASN A 435 -14.42 2.77 19.19
N ASN A 436 -13.33 3.46 18.88
CA ASN A 436 -13.34 4.55 17.92
C ASN A 436 -13.39 4.01 16.48
N ALA A 437 -14.07 4.72 15.59
CA ALA A 437 -14.07 4.42 14.16
C ALA A 437 -12.67 4.65 13.55
N SER A 438 -12.06 5.80 13.79
CA SER A 438 -10.66 6.06 13.45
C SER A 438 -9.75 5.71 14.62
N ARG A 439 -8.74 4.90 14.36
CA ARG A 439 -7.82 4.38 15.39
C ARG A 439 -6.34 4.71 15.13
N ALA A 440 -6.07 5.90 14.60
CA ALA A 440 -4.73 6.41 14.32
C ALA A 440 -4.17 7.22 15.50
N PHE A 441 -3.73 6.55 16.59
CA PHE A 441 -3.35 7.20 17.85
C PHE A 441 -1.94 6.87 18.34
N SER A 442 -1.30 5.80 17.85
CA SER A 442 0.00 5.37 18.36
C SER A 442 1.15 6.23 17.81
N SER A 443 2.34 5.95 18.26
CA SER A 443 3.58 6.54 17.73
C SER A 443 4.26 5.64 16.69
N GLY A 444 3.48 4.81 15.98
CA GLY A 444 3.93 3.94 14.89
C GLY A 444 3.76 2.45 15.16
N CYS A 445 3.91 1.98 16.42
CA CYS A 445 3.64 0.59 16.78
C CYS A 445 2.15 0.25 16.73
N ILE A 446 1.81 -1.02 16.64
CA ILE A 446 0.47 -1.52 16.41
C ILE A 446 -0.09 -2.10 17.72
N ARG A 447 -1.17 -1.47 18.26
CA ARG A 447 -1.88 -2.02 19.41
C ARG A 447 -2.93 -2.99 18.94
N VAL A 448 -3.00 -4.16 19.57
CA VAL A 448 -3.90 -5.26 19.16
C VAL A 448 -5.02 -5.41 20.18
N GLU A 449 -6.26 -5.40 19.70
CA GLU A 449 -7.43 -5.76 20.50
C GLU A 449 -7.39 -7.26 20.84
N ASN A 450 -7.87 -7.64 22.03
CA ASN A 450 -7.85 -9.05 22.48
C ASN A 450 -6.46 -9.73 22.36
N ALA A 451 -5.40 -8.97 22.70
CA ALA A 451 -4.01 -9.44 22.60
C ALA A 451 -3.74 -10.75 23.37
N GLU A 452 -4.47 -11.01 24.46
CA GLU A 452 -4.41 -12.28 25.19
C GLU A 452 -4.87 -13.45 24.30
N LYS A 453 -6.05 -13.32 23.67
CA LYS A 453 -6.57 -14.35 22.74
C LYS A 453 -5.61 -14.56 21.57
N PHE A 454 -5.03 -13.49 21.05
CA PHE A 454 -4.02 -13.59 19.99
C PHE A 454 -2.79 -14.37 20.48
N ALA A 455 -2.28 -14.08 21.68
CA ALA A 455 -1.15 -14.78 22.27
C ALA A 455 -1.46 -16.29 22.44
N GLN A 456 -2.63 -16.61 22.97
CA GLN A 456 -3.09 -18.01 23.15
C GLN A 456 -3.18 -18.74 21.79
N THR A 457 -3.82 -18.12 20.79
CA THR A 457 -3.93 -18.69 19.44
C THR A 457 -2.56 -18.90 18.81
N LEU A 458 -1.67 -17.90 18.93
CA LEU A 458 -0.30 -17.96 18.42
C LEU A 458 0.48 -19.13 19.03
N LEU A 459 0.46 -19.29 20.35
CA LEU A 459 1.16 -20.35 21.04
C LEU A 459 0.59 -21.73 20.73
N ALA A 460 -0.74 -21.84 20.71
CA ALA A 460 -1.42 -23.10 20.35
C ALA A 460 -1.04 -23.59 18.94
N ASN A 461 -1.03 -22.69 17.95
CA ASN A 461 -0.65 -23.02 16.56
C ASN A 461 0.85 -23.36 16.43
N GLN A 462 1.68 -22.91 17.38
CA GLN A 462 3.09 -23.29 17.48
C GLN A 462 3.31 -24.58 18.30
N GLY A 463 2.24 -25.17 18.85
CA GLY A 463 2.35 -26.33 19.78
C GLY A 463 3.19 -25.98 21.01
N ILE A 464 3.00 -24.80 21.56
CA ILE A 464 3.63 -24.31 22.78
C ILE A 464 2.54 -24.21 23.85
N THR A 465 2.69 -24.96 24.93
CA THR A 465 1.84 -24.89 26.13
C THR A 465 2.55 -24.10 27.23
N LEU A 466 1.80 -23.27 27.90
CA LEU A 466 2.25 -22.61 29.14
C LEU A 466 1.44 -23.20 30.28
N ASP A 467 2.12 -23.76 31.27
CA ASP A 467 1.48 -24.34 32.46
C ASP A 467 0.82 -23.25 33.32
N ASP A 468 1.46 -22.07 33.40
CA ASP A 468 0.93 -20.86 34.03
C ASP A 468 1.43 -19.61 33.31
N PHE A 469 0.64 -18.53 33.33
CA PHE A 469 1.10 -17.24 32.83
C PHE A 469 2.14 -16.65 33.83
N PRO A 470 3.36 -16.33 33.34
CA PRO A 470 4.43 -15.86 34.21
C PRO A 470 4.11 -14.48 34.80
N VAL A 471 4.37 -14.31 36.09
CA VAL A 471 4.26 -13.02 36.81
C VAL A 471 5.40 -12.08 36.43
N SER A 472 6.57 -12.63 36.12
CA SER A 472 7.75 -11.88 35.66
C SER A 472 7.80 -11.76 34.13
N THR A 473 8.62 -10.86 33.61
CA THR A 473 8.89 -10.73 32.18
C THR A 473 9.49 -12.03 31.64
N GLN A 474 8.83 -12.62 30.63
CA GLN A 474 9.29 -13.82 29.96
C GLN A 474 9.22 -13.66 28.45
N ALA A 475 10.28 -14.00 27.74
CA ALA A 475 10.32 -14.07 26.28
C ALA A 475 10.20 -15.54 25.83
N ILE A 476 9.27 -15.79 24.91
CA ILE A 476 9.00 -17.11 24.32
C ILE A 476 9.31 -17.01 22.83
N ALA A 477 10.36 -17.70 22.41
CA ALA A 477 10.71 -17.78 20.99
C ALA A 477 9.70 -18.68 20.24
N LEU A 478 9.26 -18.27 19.07
CA LEU A 478 8.40 -19.08 18.22
C LEU A 478 9.24 -20.17 17.53
N LYS A 479 8.68 -21.38 17.41
CA LYS A 479 9.31 -22.47 16.67
C LYS A 479 9.46 -22.14 15.18
N LYS A 480 8.46 -21.48 14.60
CA LYS A 480 8.45 -20.97 13.22
C LYS A 480 8.13 -19.48 13.25
N ARG A 481 9.00 -18.68 12.67
CA ARG A 481 8.73 -17.23 12.49
C ARG A 481 7.57 -17.05 11.52
N ILE A 482 6.65 -16.14 11.86
CA ILE A 482 5.45 -15.88 11.06
C ILE A 482 5.66 -14.59 10.28
N PRO A 483 5.51 -14.60 8.94
CA PRO A 483 5.50 -13.38 8.14
C PRO A 483 4.44 -12.40 8.63
N VAL A 484 4.81 -11.12 8.71
CA VAL A 484 3.91 -10.02 9.06
C VAL A 484 3.98 -8.99 7.94
N HIS A 485 2.85 -8.76 7.30
CA HIS A 485 2.66 -7.78 6.26
C HIS A 485 1.87 -6.61 6.82
N ILE A 486 2.48 -5.44 6.93
CA ILE A 486 1.80 -4.18 7.26
C ILE A 486 1.48 -3.52 5.93
N ILE A 487 0.20 -3.55 5.56
CA ILE A 487 -0.30 -3.12 4.26
C ILE A 487 -1.08 -1.82 4.36
N TYR A 488 -1.31 -1.18 3.21
CA TYR A 488 -2.10 0.03 3.10
C TYR A 488 -3.09 -0.11 1.95
N GLN A 489 -4.24 -0.72 2.24
CA GLN A 489 -5.35 -0.90 1.33
C GLN A 489 -6.50 0.00 1.75
N THR A 490 -6.80 1.00 0.94
CA THR A 490 -7.94 1.90 1.17
C THR A 490 -9.20 1.40 0.49
N VAL A 491 -9.07 0.47 -0.47
CA VAL A 491 -10.18 -0.28 -1.06
C VAL A 491 -9.82 -1.75 -1.12
N TRP A 492 -10.72 -2.61 -0.65
CA TRP A 492 -10.58 -4.07 -0.76
C TRP A 492 -11.95 -4.74 -0.89
N TYR A 493 -11.94 -5.99 -1.31
CA TYR A 493 -13.13 -6.81 -1.43
C TYR A 493 -13.11 -7.91 -0.36
N GLU A 494 -14.18 -8.03 0.39
CA GLU A 494 -14.31 -9.01 1.47
C GLU A 494 -15.78 -9.43 1.63
N GLU A 495 -16.04 -10.72 1.79
CA GLU A 495 -17.38 -11.29 2.01
C GLU A 495 -18.45 -10.80 1.00
N GLY A 496 -18.08 -10.60 -0.25
CA GLY A 496 -19.02 -10.14 -1.28
C GLY A 496 -19.24 -8.64 -1.34
N VAL A 497 -18.49 -7.84 -0.56
CA VAL A 497 -18.66 -6.41 -0.43
C VAL A 497 -17.36 -5.65 -0.70
N LEU A 498 -17.43 -4.52 -1.39
CA LEU A 498 -16.34 -3.56 -1.48
C LEU A 498 -16.27 -2.73 -0.20
N HIS A 499 -15.09 -2.63 0.37
CA HIS A 499 -14.81 -1.76 1.50
C HIS A 499 -13.95 -0.58 1.08
N TYR A 500 -14.28 0.60 1.57
CA TYR A 500 -13.55 1.85 1.35
C TYR A 500 -13.14 2.44 2.69
N ARG A 501 -11.95 3.03 2.77
CA ARG A 501 -11.47 3.73 3.98
C ARG A 501 -10.81 5.05 3.60
N ASP A 502 -10.83 5.98 4.53
CA ASP A 502 -10.09 7.24 4.37
C ASP A 502 -8.58 6.97 4.24
N ASP A 503 -7.94 7.74 3.36
CA ASP A 503 -6.49 7.78 3.17
C ASP A 503 -5.83 8.57 4.30
N ILE A 504 -5.66 7.92 5.47
CA ILE A 504 -5.22 8.56 6.72
C ILE A 504 -3.78 9.10 6.68
N TYR A 505 -2.95 8.62 5.76
CA TYR A 505 -1.56 9.05 5.60
C TYR A 505 -1.30 9.77 4.27
N HIS A 506 -2.34 10.03 3.48
CA HIS A 506 -2.28 10.70 2.17
C HIS A 506 -1.44 9.97 1.12
N TYR A 507 -1.33 8.64 1.22
CA TYR A 507 -0.59 7.83 0.24
C TYR A 507 -1.33 7.65 -1.09
N ASP A 508 -2.67 7.67 -1.07
CA ASP A 508 -3.47 7.66 -2.30
C ASP A 508 -3.40 9.02 -3.01
N ALA A 509 -3.44 10.10 -2.23
CA ALA A 509 -3.31 11.46 -2.76
C ALA A 509 -1.97 11.68 -3.47
N LEU A 510 -0.88 11.12 -2.94
CA LEU A 510 0.44 11.14 -3.58
C LEU A 510 0.43 10.41 -4.93
N ALA A 511 -0.17 9.22 -4.98
CA ALA A 511 -0.28 8.42 -6.19
C ALA A 511 -1.18 9.12 -7.23
N LEU A 512 -2.29 9.74 -6.80
CA LEU A 512 -3.27 10.38 -7.68
C LEU A 512 -2.86 11.80 -8.13
N GLY A 513 -1.67 12.28 -7.76
CA GLY A 513 -1.16 13.60 -8.17
C GLY A 513 -1.89 14.80 -7.55
N ASN A 514 -2.73 14.57 -6.54
CA ASN A 514 -3.51 15.58 -5.85
C ASN A 514 -2.79 16.14 -4.60
N GLY A 515 -1.54 15.76 -4.40
CA GLY A 515 -0.78 16.06 -3.18
C GLY A 515 0.20 17.21 -3.35
N ASP A 516 -0.19 18.43 -2.98
CA ASP A 516 0.74 19.53 -2.65
C ASP A 516 1.45 19.31 -1.28
N ALA A 517 1.32 18.15 -0.70
CA ALA A 517 1.90 17.82 0.60
C ALA A 517 2.81 16.59 0.48
N SER A 518 4.07 16.80 0.18
CA SER A 518 5.12 15.87 0.62
C SER A 518 5.02 15.75 2.15
N PRO A 519 4.63 14.61 2.72
CA PRO A 519 4.94 14.38 4.12
C PRO A 519 6.46 14.43 4.22
N ASN A 520 6.99 15.18 5.19
CA ASN A 520 8.41 15.24 5.52
C ASN A 520 8.91 13.81 5.87
N LEU A 521 9.15 12.98 4.85
CA LEU A 521 9.72 11.62 4.95
C LEU A 521 11.26 11.64 5.02
N THR A 522 11.86 12.84 5.01
CA THR A 522 13.29 12.99 5.21
C THR A 522 13.61 13.06 6.70
N LYS A 523 14.23 12.01 7.20
CA LYS A 523 14.87 11.80 8.52
C LYS A 523 13.97 11.14 9.58
N ILE A 524 13.91 9.83 9.52
CA ILE A 524 13.81 8.98 10.70
C ILE A 524 15.09 8.14 10.79
#